data_b8094d6e9702d3f2d851efeb6e057838
#
_entry.id   b8094d6e9702d3f2d851efeb6e057838
#
_cell.length_a   1.000
_cell.length_b   1.000
_cell.length_c   1.000
_cell.angle_alpha   90.00
_cell.angle_beta   90.00
_cell.angle_gamma   90.00
#
_symmetry.space_group_name_H-M   'P 1'
#
loop_
_entity.id
_entity.type
_entity.pdbx_description
1 polymer ?
#
loop_
_entity_poly.entity_id
_entity_poly.type
_entity_poly.pdbx_seq_one_letter_code
_entity_poly.pdbx_strand_id
1 'polypeptide(L)'
;MLGAALTGAHFALATPKRYGPQSELVALAKQIATETGAKIEFTHDPVKAVTNANAVYTDVWASMGQESESQIREKVFMPFQVNADLMKHAVPNAIFMHCLPAHRGLEVTDEVFDSEQAVVFDQAENRLHAQKSVLLHLLDTGMPRHRKQVRNTASPISRSF
;
A
#
# COMPACT_ATOMS: atom_id res chain seq x y z
N MET A 1 -0.52 3.70 -6.16
CA MET A 1 -1.50 4.16 -7.18
C MET A 1 -1.82 3.09 -8.22
N LEU A 2 -0.89 2.71 -9.12
CA LEU A 2 -1.18 1.71 -10.18
C LEU A 2 -1.64 0.36 -9.63
N GLY A 3 -1.01 -0.15 -8.56
CA GLY A 3 -1.45 -1.39 -7.91
C GLY A 3 -2.89 -1.33 -7.40
N ALA A 4 -3.28 -0.20 -6.78
CA ALA A 4 -4.66 0.01 -6.34
C ALA A 4 -5.63 0.03 -7.53
N ALA A 5 -5.27 0.74 -8.59
CA ALA A 5 -6.07 0.75 -9.82
C ALA A 5 -6.28 -0.66 -10.39
N LEU A 6 -5.22 -1.47 -10.46
CA LEU A 6 -5.27 -2.85 -11.00
C LEU A 6 -6.09 -3.82 -10.13
N THR A 7 -6.13 -3.60 -8.82
CA THR A 7 -6.83 -4.49 -7.88
C THR A 7 -8.24 -4.04 -7.52
N GLY A 8 -8.71 -2.91 -8.07
CA GLY A 8 -10.03 -2.36 -7.74
C GLY A 8 -10.07 -1.65 -6.38
N ALA A 9 -8.93 -1.44 -5.72
CA ALA A 9 -8.87 -0.74 -4.44
C ALA A 9 -9.01 0.78 -4.61
N HIS A 10 -9.73 1.43 -3.69
CA HIS A 10 -9.78 2.88 -3.66
C HIS A 10 -8.46 3.44 -3.14
N PHE A 11 -8.01 4.54 -3.75
CA PHE A 11 -6.73 5.15 -3.44
C PHE A 11 -6.86 6.67 -3.38
N ALA A 12 -6.48 7.26 -2.25
CA ALA A 12 -6.36 8.69 -2.08
C ALA A 12 -4.91 9.06 -1.81
N LEU A 13 -4.39 10.04 -2.52
CA LEU A 13 -3.03 10.55 -2.33
C LEU A 13 -3.10 12.01 -1.88
N ALA A 14 -2.52 12.28 -0.71
CA ALA A 14 -2.26 13.64 -0.24
C ALA A 14 -0.79 14.00 -0.41
N THR A 15 -0.52 15.09 -1.11
CA THR A 15 0.84 15.62 -1.28
C THR A 15 0.84 17.14 -1.25
N PRO A 16 1.95 17.79 -0.86
CA PRO A 16 2.11 19.21 -1.06
C PRO A 16 1.99 19.58 -2.55
N LYS A 17 1.59 20.81 -2.81
CA LYS A 17 1.61 21.36 -4.19
C LYS A 17 3.00 21.18 -4.79
N ARG A 18 3.10 20.77 -6.05
CA ARG A 18 4.32 20.49 -6.84
C ARG A 18 4.98 19.13 -6.57
N TYR A 19 4.48 18.32 -5.62
CA TYR A 19 5.01 16.98 -5.32
C TYR A 19 4.04 15.86 -5.69
N GLY A 20 3.14 16.14 -6.61
CA GLY A 20 2.20 15.14 -7.13
C GLY A 20 2.87 14.17 -8.10
N PRO A 21 2.20 13.06 -8.42
CA PRO A 21 2.69 12.08 -9.39
C PRO A 21 2.67 12.65 -10.82
N GLN A 22 3.41 12.01 -11.71
CA GLN A 22 3.46 12.36 -13.12
C GLN A 22 2.08 12.20 -13.78
N SER A 23 1.72 13.16 -14.63
CA SER A 23 0.40 13.23 -15.29
C SER A 23 0.05 11.99 -16.10
N GLU A 24 1.04 11.40 -16.79
CA GLU A 24 0.88 10.20 -17.60
C GLU A 24 0.52 8.98 -16.75
N LEU A 25 1.16 8.84 -15.58
CA LEU A 25 0.86 7.76 -14.64
C LEU A 25 -0.52 7.94 -13.98
N VAL A 26 -0.92 9.18 -13.74
CA VAL A 26 -2.27 9.50 -13.26
C VAL A 26 -3.33 9.13 -14.30
N ALA A 27 -3.10 9.48 -15.56
CA ALA A 27 -4.00 9.15 -16.66
C ALA A 27 -4.15 7.63 -16.82
N LEU A 28 -3.03 6.90 -16.81
CA LEU A 28 -3.03 5.44 -16.88
C LEU A 28 -3.79 4.81 -15.71
N ALA A 29 -3.53 5.25 -14.46
CA ALA A 29 -4.23 4.73 -13.30
C ALA A 29 -5.73 4.96 -13.37
N LYS A 30 -6.17 6.13 -13.80
CA LYS A 30 -7.59 6.46 -13.99
C LYS A 30 -8.23 5.61 -15.09
N GLN A 31 -7.52 5.37 -16.19
CA GLN A 31 -7.99 4.48 -17.26
C GLN A 31 -8.22 3.07 -16.71
N ILE A 32 -7.24 2.47 -16.03
CA ILE A 32 -7.38 1.14 -15.43
C ILE A 32 -8.53 1.11 -14.42
N ALA A 33 -8.67 2.16 -13.62
CA ALA A 33 -9.72 2.27 -12.61
C ALA A 33 -11.14 2.23 -13.21
N THR A 34 -11.34 2.65 -14.46
CA THR A 34 -12.65 2.52 -15.13
C THR A 34 -13.08 1.07 -15.36
N GLU A 35 -12.11 0.16 -15.52
CA GLU A 35 -12.35 -1.27 -15.74
C GLU A 35 -12.52 -2.05 -14.43
N THR A 36 -11.81 -1.63 -13.38
CA THR A 36 -11.75 -2.34 -12.09
C THR A 36 -12.72 -1.80 -11.04
N GLY A 37 -13.29 -0.62 -11.25
CA GLY A 37 -14.13 0.07 -10.28
C GLY A 37 -13.35 0.79 -9.17
N ALA A 38 -12.02 0.85 -9.24
CA ALA A 38 -11.21 1.62 -8.31
C ALA A 38 -11.54 3.12 -8.38
N LYS A 39 -11.35 3.83 -7.26
CA LYS A 39 -11.40 5.30 -7.22
C LYS A 39 -10.00 5.83 -6.93
N ILE A 40 -9.52 6.73 -7.78
CA ILE A 40 -8.19 7.34 -7.65
C ILE A 40 -8.37 8.84 -7.41
N GLU A 41 -8.06 9.28 -6.22
CA GLU A 41 -8.25 10.65 -5.76
C GLU A 41 -6.94 11.32 -5.39
N PHE A 42 -6.86 12.64 -5.60
CA PHE A 42 -5.71 13.48 -5.26
C PHE A 42 -6.16 14.69 -4.46
N THR A 43 -5.41 15.00 -3.42
CA THR A 43 -5.70 16.16 -2.56
C THR A 43 -4.42 16.78 -2.03
N HIS A 44 -4.51 17.98 -1.49
CA HIS A 44 -3.46 18.64 -0.71
C HIS A 44 -3.79 18.70 0.77
N ASP A 45 -4.84 17.99 1.17
CA ASP A 45 -5.33 17.91 2.54
C ASP A 45 -5.17 16.46 3.04
N PRO A 46 -4.23 16.20 3.98
CA PRO A 46 -3.99 14.86 4.50
C PRO A 46 -5.21 14.30 5.26
N VAL A 47 -5.97 15.15 5.96
CA VAL A 47 -7.17 14.72 6.68
C VAL A 47 -8.21 14.18 5.70
N LYS A 48 -8.42 14.89 4.60
CA LYS A 48 -9.34 14.43 3.55
C LYS A 48 -8.92 13.09 2.95
N ALA A 49 -7.63 12.88 2.73
CA ALA A 49 -7.13 11.62 2.17
C ALA A 49 -7.29 10.44 3.11
N VAL A 50 -7.12 10.67 4.41
CA VAL A 50 -7.17 9.63 5.45
C VAL A 50 -8.59 9.32 5.92
N THR A 51 -9.54 10.24 5.72
CA THR A 51 -10.92 10.08 6.19
C THR A 51 -11.53 8.77 5.69
N ASN A 52 -11.93 7.90 6.62
CA ASN A 52 -12.48 6.56 6.38
C ASN A 52 -11.52 5.59 5.65
N ALA A 53 -10.22 5.85 5.65
CA ALA A 53 -9.24 4.93 5.08
C ALA A 53 -9.09 3.66 5.93
N ASN A 54 -8.95 2.50 5.29
CA ASN A 54 -8.65 1.22 5.95
C ASN A 54 -7.14 1.02 6.15
N ALA A 55 -6.32 1.69 5.33
CA ALA A 55 -4.87 1.68 5.44
C ALA A 55 -4.32 3.07 5.18
N VAL A 56 -3.41 3.51 6.04
CA VAL A 56 -2.66 4.77 5.89
C VAL A 56 -1.22 4.40 5.59
N TYR A 57 -0.72 4.84 4.44
CA TYR A 57 0.62 4.52 3.95
C TYR A 57 1.43 5.79 3.79
N THR A 58 2.64 5.84 4.32
CA THR A 58 3.60 6.92 4.06
C THR A 58 4.96 6.37 3.64
N ASP A 59 5.80 7.25 3.15
CA ASP A 59 7.18 6.97 2.73
C ASP A 59 8.07 8.14 3.13
N VAL A 60 9.38 7.96 3.07
CA VAL A 60 10.36 9.02 3.33
C VAL A 60 10.13 10.23 2.40
N TRP A 61 10.30 11.43 2.93
CA TRP A 61 10.11 12.66 2.14
C TRP A 61 11.26 12.99 1.21
N ALA A 62 12.47 12.49 1.53
CA ALA A 62 13.65 12.61 0.68
C ALA A 62 14.26 11.22 0.48
N SER A 63 14.30 10.77 -0.76
CA SER A 63 14.95 9.53 -1.14
C SER A 63 16.47 9.72 -1.26
N MET A 64 17.23 8.62 -1.27
CA MET A 64 18.67 8.63 -1.53
C MET A 64 18.98 9.43 -2.81
N GLY A 65 19.96 10.32 -2.74
CA GLY A 65 20.34 11.23 -3.84
C GLY A 65 19.58 12.57 -3.85
N GLN A 66 18.70 12.83 -2.89
CA GLN A 66 17.95 14.07 -2.74
C GLN A 66 18.29 14.82 -1.44
N GLU A 67 19.43 14.52 -0.82
CA GLU A 67 19.83 15.05 0.48
C GLU A 67 19.96 16.58 0.49
N SER A 68 20.30 17.19 -0.66
CA SER A 68 20.38 18.65 -0.79
C SER A 68 19.02 19.35 -0.68
N GLU A 69 17.92 18.65 -0.92
CA GLU A 69 16.56 19.15 -0.81
C GLU A 69 15.88 18.74 0.52
N SER A 70 16.51 17.93 1.38
CA SER A 70 15.87 17.34 2.55
C SER A 70 15.25 18.39 3.46
N GLN A 71 15.97 19.46 3.80
CA GLN A 71 15.47 20.53 4.66
C GLN A 71 14.28 21.29 4.08
N ILE A 72 14.23 21.47 2.76
CA ILE A 72 13.09 22.10 2.09
C ILE A 72 11.89 21.16 2.12
N ARG A 73 12.12 19.89 1.81
CA ARG A 73 11.09 18.85 1.83
C ARG A 73 10.51 18.64 3.23
N GLU A 74 11.34 18.57 4.26
CA GLU A 74 10.89 18.46 5.66
C GLU A 74 9.89 19.58 6.02
N LYS A 75 10.22 20.83 5.71
CA LYS A 75 9.31 21.96 5.99
C LYS A 75 7.99 21.87 5.22
N VAL A 76 8.06 21.45 3.97
CA VAL A 76 6.89 21.42 3.07
C VAL A 76 6.01 20.21 3.39
N PHE A 77 6.60 19.08 3.77
CA PHE A 77 5.88 17.83 4.05
C PHE A 77 5.47 17.67 5.51
N MET A 78 6.00 18.47 6.45
CA MET A 78 5.63 18.38 7.87
C MET A 78 4.10 18.38 8.12
N PRO A 79 3.26 19.16 7.40
CA PRO A 79 1.81 19.08 7.55
C PRO A 79 1.19 17.73 7.11
N PHE A 80 1.97 16.86 6.46
CA PHE A 80 1.56 15.54 5.98
C PHE A 80 2.11 14.39 6.84
N GLN A 81 2.75 14.71 7.98
CA GLN A 81 3.22 13.72 8.93
C GLN A 81 2.06 12.82 9.38
N VAL A 82 2.28 11.51 9.37
CA VAL A 82 1.34 10.56 9.95
C VAL A 82 1.58 10.52 11.47
N ASN A 83 0.64 11.08 12.20
CA ASN A 83 0.62 11.13 13.66
C ASN A 83 -0.72 10.59 14.19
N ALA A 84 -0.83 10.44 15.49
CA ALA A 84 -2.03 9.90 16.13
C ALA A 84 -3.31 10.71 15.81
N ASP A 85 -3.20 12.03 15.70
CA ASP A 85 -4.36 12.88 15.38
C ASP A 85 -4.83 12.63 13.94
N LEU A 86 -3.91 12.49 13.00
CA LEU A 86 -4.26 12.13 11.62
C LEU A 86 -4.91 10.74 11.55
N MET A 87 -4.36 9.76 12.27
CA MET A 87 -4.89 8.38 12.31
C MET A 87 -6.32 8.30 12.86
N LYS A 88 -6.75 9.20 13.74
CA LYS A 88 -8.13 9.28 14.26
C LYS A 88 -9.19 9.51 13.17
N HIS A 89 -8.81 10.05 12.03
CA HIS A 89 -9.72 10.27 10.89
C HIS A 89 -9.93 9.02 10.03
N ALA A 90 -9.06 8.03 10.15
CA ALA A 90 -9.22 6.72 9.51
C ALA A 90 -10.28 5.87 10.23
N VAL A 91 -10.63 4.72 9.69
CA VAL A 91 -11.49 3.78 10.41
C VAL A 91 -10.77 3.28 11.69
N PRO A 92 -11.51 2.89 12.76
CA PRO A 92 -10.90 2.53 14.05
C PRO A 92 -9.85 1.42 13.99
N ASN A 93 -10.00 0.50 13.04
CA ASN A 93 -9.09 -0.63 12.82
C ASN A 93 -8.19 -0.43 11.58
N ALA A 94 -7.99 0.81 11.16
CA ALA A 94 -7.07 1.12 10.06
C ALA A 94 -5.65 0.68 10.41
N ILE A 95 -4.95 0.13 9.43
CA ILE A 95 -3.54 -0.22 9.57
C ILE A 95 -2.64 0.93 9.11
N PHE A 96 -1.49 1.06 9.76
CA PHE A 96 -0.41 1.92 9.33
C PHE A 96 0.67 1.12 8.58
N MET A 97 1.11 1.63 7.46
CA MET A 97 2.07 0.99 6.56
C MET A 97 3.24 1.93 6.21
N HIS A 98 4.42 1.38 6.07
CA HIS A 98 5.62 2.08 5.61
C HIS A 98 6.58 1.09 4.94
N CYS A 99 7.17 1.47 3.81
CA CYS A 99 8.06 0.58 3.05
C CYS A 99 9.46 0.42 3.66
N LEU A 100 9.78 1.18 4.71
CA LEU A 100 11.09 1.23 5.36
C LEU A 100 12.27 1.59 4.40
N PRO A 101 13.33 2.24 4.91
CA PRO A 101 13.50 2.72 6.30
C PRO A 101 12.59 3.91 6.61
N ALA A 102 12.22 4.11 7.89
CA ALA A 102 11.39 5.22 8.34
C ALA A 102 12.22 6.22 9.15
N HIS A 103 11.90 7.52 9.04
CA HIS A 103 12.49 8.57 9.85
C HIS A 103 11.47 9.05 10.89
N ARG A 104 11.56 8.47 12.06
CA ARG A 104 10.71 8.81 13.20
C ARG A 104 10.81 10.30 13.56
N GLY A 105 9.68 10.94 13.79
CA GLY A 105 9.60 12.38 14.00
C GLY A 105 9.52 13.22 12.72
N LEU A 106 9.74 12.61 11.56
CA LEU A 106 9.52 13.23 10.25
C LEU A 106 8.20 12.74 9.64
N GLU A 107 8.23 11.80 8.70
CA GLU A 107 7.01 11.34 8.01
C GLU A 107 6.04 10.56 8.89
N VAL A 108 6.50 10.04 10.03
CA VAL A 108 5.71 9.32 11.02
C VAL A 108 6.20 9.60 12.43
N THR A 109 5.28 9.67 13.40
CA THR A 109 5.63 9.77 14.83
C THR A 109 5.93 8.41 15.43
N ASP A 110 6.71 8.39 16.54
CA ASP A 110 6.99 7.15 17.30
C ASP A 110 5.70 6.47 17.76
N GLU A 111 4.73 7.26 18.24
CA GLU A 111 3.45 6.78 18.73
C GLU A 111 2.70 5.94 17.67
N VAL A 112 2.67 6.39 16.41
CA VAL A 112 2.01 5.64 15.33
C VAL A 112 2.86 4.46 14.90
N PHE A 113 4.17 4.65 14.79
CA PHE A 113 5.07 3.60 14.31
C PHE A 113 5.14 2.39 15.27
N ASP A 114 5.02 2.62 16.58
CA ASP A 114 5.05 1.58 17.60
C ASP A 114 3.64 1.13 18.06
N SER A 115 2.59 1.61 17.40
CA SER A 115 1.21 1.24 17.72
C SER A 115 0.85 -0.17 17.24
N GLU A 116 -0.20 -0.75 17.81
CA GLU A 116 -0.78 -2.02 17.34
C GLU A 116 -1.34 -1.94 15.90
N GLN A 117 -1.58 -0.74 15.40
CA GLN A 117 -2.03 -0.52 14.01
C GLN A 117 -0.88 -0.62 13.00
N ALA A 118 0.38 -0.53 13.45
CA ALA A 118 1.53 -0.56 12.56
C ALA A 118 1.85 -1.99 12.11
N VAL A 119 1.75 -2.23 10.80
CA VAL A 119 2.08 -3.53 10.16
C VAL A 119 3.34 -3.42 9.28
N VAL A 120 4.26 -2.53 9.65
CA VAL A 120 5.44 -2.20 8.84
C VAL A 120 6.39 -3.39 8.71
N PHE A 121 6.53 -4.22 9.74
CA PHE A 121 7.39 -5.39 9.72
C PHE A 121 6.76 -6.55 8.95
N ASP A 122 5.44 -6.77 9.08
CA ASP A 122 4.70 -7.73 8.26
C ASP A 122 4.76 -7.35 6.78
N GLN A 123 4.66 -6.05 6.48
CA GLN A 123 4.84 -5.54 5.11
C GLN A 123 6.26 -5.83 4.59
N ALA A 124 7.29 -5.63 5.41
CA ALA A 124 8.67 -5.91 5.04
C ALA A 124 8.91 -7.40 4.77
N GLU A 125 8.36 -8.29 5.60
CA GLU A 125 8.42 -9.73 5.40
C GLU A 125 7.67 -10.15 4.13
N ASN A 126 6.46 -9.64 3.91
CA ASN A 126 5.66 -9.95 2.74
C ASN A 126 6.34 -9.56 1.43
N ARG A 127 7.23 -8.59 1.43
CA ARG A 127 8.06 -8.25 0.27
C ARG A 127 8.91 -9.44 -0.19
N LEU A 128 9.47 -10.23 0.74
CA LEU A 128 10.22 -11.43 0.41
C LEU A 128 9.35 -12.45 -0.33
N HIS A 129 8.15 -12.70 0.18
CA HIS A 129 7.22 -13.68 -0.40
C HIS A 129 6.71 -13.24 -1.78
N ALA A 130 6.37 -11.97 -1.94
CA ALA A 130 5.95 -11.40 -3.21
C ALA A 130 7.05 -11.49 -4.28
N GLN A 131 8.29 -11.12 -3.93
CA GLN A 131 9.42 -11.18 -4.86
C GLN A 131 9.77 -12.63 -5.24
N LYS A 132 9.73 -13.58 -4.30
CA LYS A 132 9.88 -15.01 -4.61
C LYS A 132 8.81 -15.49 -5.59
N SER A 133 7.56 -15.09 -5.39
CA SER A 133 6.47 -15.45 -6.30
C SER A 133 6.68 -14.90 -7.71
N VAL A 134 7.12 -13.64 -7.83
CA VAL A 134 7.45 -13.01 -9.13
C VAL A 134 8.61 -13.77 -9.81
N LEU A 135 9.68 -14.08 -9.08
CA LEU A 135 10.80 -14.84 -9.63
C LEU A 135 10.38 -16.22 -10.12
N LEU A 136 9.58 -16.95 -9.34
CA LEU A 136 9.05 -18.24 -9.75
C LEU A 136 8.19 -18.12 -11.02
N HIS A 137 7.34 -17.10 -11.10
CA HIS A 137 6.52 -16.86 -12.28
C HIS A 137 7.36 -16.58 -13.53
N LEU A 138 8.42 -15.78 -13.41
CA LEU A 138 9.32 -15.43 -14.52
C LEU A 138 10.20 -16.61 -14.96
N LEU A 139 10.59 -17.48 -14.03
CA LEU A 139 11.44 -18.64 -14.30
C LEU A 139 10.65 -19.86 -14.75
N ASP A 140 9.34 -19.91 -14.49
CA ASP A 140 8.45 -21.03 -14.86
C ASP A 140 8.05 -21.01 -16.36
N THR A 141 8.95 -20.49 -17.21
CA THR A 141 8.74 -20.41 -18.66
C THR A 141 8.96 -21.76 -19.35
N GLY A 142 8.41 -22.85 -18.83
CA GLY A 142 8.46 -24.14 -19.52
C GLY A 142 8.37 -25.39 -18.66
N MET A 143 8.23 -25.33 -17.38
CA MET A 143 7.97 -26.53 -16.59
C MET A 143 6.50 -26.95 -16.72
N PRO A 144 6.20 -28.21 -17.11
CA PRO A 144 4.83 -28.70 -17.13
C PRO A 144 4.28 -28.62 -15.70
N ARG A 145 3.23 -27.84 -15.50
CA ARG A 145 2.54 -27.77 -14.22
C ARG A 145 2.05 -29.16 -13.87
N HIS A 146 2.71 -29.83 -12.95
CA HIS A 146 2.15 -31.02 -12.31
C HIS A 146 0.90 -30.57 -11.54
N ARG A 147 -0.23 -30.55 -12.24
CA ARG A 147 -1.54 -30.49 -11.64
C ARG A 147 -1.68 -31.74 -10.79
N LYS A 148 -1.39 -31.68 -9.48
CA LYS A 148 -1.84 -32.71 -8.56
C LYS A 148 -3.37 -32.77 -8.70
N GLN A 149 -3.85 -33.76 -9.46
CA GLN A 149 -5.25 -34.14 -9.37
C GLN A 149 -5.49 -34.54 -7.91
N VAL A 150 -6.11 -33.67 -7.14
CA VAL A 150 -6.76 -34.05 -5.89
C VAL A 150 -7.88 -34.98 -6.33
N ARG A 151 -7.62 -36.31 -6.28
CA ARG A 151 -8.68 -37.30 -6.42
C ARG A 151 -9.64 -37.07 -5.27
N ASN A 152 -10.81 -36.51 -5.58
CA ASN A 152 -11.97 -36.51 -4.70
C ASN A 152 -12.43 -37.98 -4.55
N THR A 153 -11.87 -38.69 -3.61
CA THR A 153 -12.43 -39.96 -3.11
C THR A 153 -13.46 -39.66 -2.03
N ALA A 154 -14.54 -39.00 -2.39
CA ALA A 154 -15.75 -39.02 -1.58
C ALA A 154 -16.53 -40.27 -1.97
N SER A 155 -16.34 -41.35 -1.25
CA SER A 155 -17.26 -42.51 -1.29
C SER A 155 -18.62 -42.08 -0.75
N PRO A 156 -19.72 -42.40 -1.43
CA PRO A 156 -21.05 -42.15 -0.89
C PRO A 156 -21.30 -43.04 0.33
N ILE A 157 -21.55 -42.41 1.47
CA ILE A 157 -22.08 -43.13 2.66
C ILE A 157 -23.52 -43.56 2.32
N SER A 158 -23.70 -44.85 2.05
CA SER A 158 -25.02 -45.44 1.97
C SER A 158 -25.67 -45.38 3.35
N ARG A 159 -26.72 -44.59 3.50
CA ARG A 159 -27.67 -44.71 4.59
C ARG A 159 -28.63 -45.86 4.24
N SER A 160 -28.53 -46.97 4.96
CA SER A 160 -29.59 -47.97 5.08
C SER A 160 -30.08 -47.97 6.53
N PHE A 161 -31.34 -47.65 6.69
CA PHE A 161 -32.27 -47.90 7.82
C PHE A 161 -31.72 -47.88 9.24
#